data_c706e77cf1bdfabdfbbc906325309bc6
#
_entry.id   c706e77cf1bdfabdfbbc906325309bc6
#
_cell.length_a   1.000
_cell.length_b   1.000
_cell.length_c   1.000
_cell.angle_alpha   90.00
_cell.angle_beta   90.00
_cell.angle_gamma   90.00
#
_symmetry.space_group_name_H-M   'P 1'
#
loop_
_entity.id
_entity.type
_entity.pdbx_description
1 polymer ?
#
loop_
_entity_poly.entity_id
_entity_poly.type
_entity_poly.pdbx_seq_one_letter_code
_entity_poly.pdbx_strand_id
1 'polypeptide(L)'
;MTNKKIEIYTTPTCHFCHMAKEFFKANGIEYAEYNVGTDIERRKEMLEKSGQMGVPVIVIDGKDFVIGFNQPALAKLLGIPE
;
A
#
# COMPACT_ATOMS: atom_id res chain seq x y z
N MET A 1 7.22 12.51 11.35
CA MET A 1 7.39 12.03 9.96
C MET A 1 7.96 10.63 9.94
N THR A 2 7.43 9.77 9.08
CA THR A 2 7.99 8.44 8.94
C THR A 2 9.10 8.43 7.90
N ASN A 3 10.18 7.68 8.18
CA ASN A 3 11.29 7.49 7.24
C ASN A 3 11.17 6.14 6.51
N LYS A 4 10.05 5.47 6.66
CA LYS A 4 9.83 4.15 6.05
C LYS A 4 9.52 4.28 4.58
N LYS A 5 10.00 3.32 3.79
CA LYS A 5 9.69 3.23 2.38
C LYS A 5 8.34 2.58 2.21
N ILE A 6 7.41 3.29 1.59
CA ILE A 6 6.04 2.82 1.40
C ILE A 6 5.81 2.55 -0.09
N GLU A 7 5.32 1.36 -0.40
CA GLU A 7 4.93 0.98 -1.75
C GLU A 7 3.49 0.48 -1.71
N ILE A 8 2.68 0.92 -2.68
CA ILE A 8 1.29 0.50 -2.76
C ILE A 8 0.99 -0.04 -4.16
N TYR A 9 0.42 -1.23 -4.21
CA TYR A 9 -0.05 -1.85 -5.45
C TYR A 9 -1.53 -1.59 -5.59
N THR A 10 -1.95 -0.99 -6.71
CA THR A 10 -3.31 -0.50 -6.90
C THR A 10 -3.86 -0.87 -8.26
N THR A 11 -5.17 -0.63 -8.44
CA THR A 11 -5.81 -0.56 -9.76
C THR A 11 -6.64 0.73 -9.82
N PRO A 12 -6.92 1.25 -11.03
CA PRO A 12 -7.67 2.53 -11.14
C PRO A 12 -9.07 2.49 -10.57
N THR A 13 -9.70 1.32 -10.53
CA THR A 13 -11.09 1.17 -10.08
C THR A 13 -11.21 0.74 -8.62
N CYS A 14 -10.11 0.66 -7.90
CA CYS A 14 -10.10 0.18 -6.52
C CYS A 14 -10.43 1.31 -5.55
N HIS A 15 -11.60 1.24 -4.93
CA HIS A 15 -12.04 2.23 -3.96
C HIS A 15 -11.11 2.29 -2.74
N PHE A 16 -10.75 1.13 -2.19
CA PHE A 16 -9.88 1.08 -1.01
C PHE A 16 -8.46 1.54 -1.30
N CYS A 17 -8.01 1.39 -2.55
CA CYS A 17 -6.72 1.94 -2.96
C CYS A 17 -6.73 3.47 -2.86
N HIS A 18 -7.82 4.10 -3.29
CA HIS A 18 -7.98 5.55 -3.17
C HIS A 18 -8.00 5.99 -1.72
N MET A 19 -8.69 5.27 -0.86
CA MET A 19 -8.73 5.55 0.58
C MET A 19 -7.34 5.48 1.20
N ALA A 20 -6.57 4.46 0.85
CA ALA A 20 -5.21 4.30 1.36
C ALA A 20 -4.32 5.46 0.91
N LYS A 21 -4.40 5.85 -0.34
CA LYS A 21 -3.61 6.97 -0.86
C LYS A 21 -3.97 8.28 -0.18
N GLU A 22 -5.25 8.52 0.04
CA GLU A 22 -5.70 9.72 0.75
C GLU A 22 -5.22 9.73 2.21
N PHE A 23 -5.25 8.58 2.85
CA PHE A 23 -4.71 8.44 4.21
C PHE A 23 -3.23 8.82 4.26
N PHE A 24 -2.44 8.34 3.31
CA PHE A 24 -1.02 8.69 3.25
C PHE A 24 -0.83 10.19 3.02
N LYS A 25 -1.56 10.78 2.09
CA LYS A 25 -1.47 12.22 1.80
C LYS A 25 -1.87 13.06 3.00
N ALA A 26 -2.93 12.67 3.69
CA ALA A 26 -3.40 13.39 4.87
C ALA A 26 -2.39 13.38 6.01
N ASN A 27 -1.53 12.38 6.07
CA ASN A 27 -0.50 12.24 7.10
C ASN A 27 0.90 12.63 6.61
N GLY A 28 1.01 13.24 5.43
CA GLY A 28 2.29 13.69 4.90
C GLY A 28 3.25 12.56 4.56
N ILE A 29 2.73 11.39 4.20
CA ILE A 29 3.53 10.20 3.92
C ILE A 29 3.74 10.08 2.41
N GLU A 30 4.99 9.99 2.00
CA GLU A 30 5.33 9.72 0.61
C GLU A 30 5.26 8.22 0.34
N TYR A 31 4.81 7.86 -0.85
CA TYR A 31 4.69 6.46 -1.26
C TYR A 31 4.91 6.32 -2.76
N ALA A 32 5.33 5.12 -3.17
CA ALA A 32 5.41 4.75 -4.58
C ALA A 32 4.16 3.93 -4.94
N GLU A 33 3.50 4.28 -6.02
CA GLU A 33 2.29 3.60 -6.48
C GLU A 33 2.58 2.79 -7.73
N TYR A 34 2.12 1.55 -7.76
CA TYR A 34 2.24 0.68 -8.93
C TYR A 34 0.86 0.24 -9.38
N ASN A 35 0.51 0.51 -10.63
CA ASN A 35 -0.77 0.10 -11.21
C ASN A 35 -0.66 -1.33 -11.74
N VAL A 36 -1.09 -2.30 -10.94
CA VAL A 36 -1.00 -3.72 -11.30
C VAL A 36 -2.08 -4.15 -12.28
N GLY A 37 -3.03 -3.28 -12.59
CA GLY A 37 -4.00 -3.52 -13.65
C GLY A 37 -3.36 -3.49 -15.05
N THR A 38 -2.28 -2.72 -15.22
CA THR A 38 -1.59 -2.58 -16.50
C THR A 38 -0.14 -3.06 -16.46
N ASP A 39 0.50 -3.06 -15.29
CA ASP A 39 1.89 -3.46 -15.14
C ASP A 39 1.97 -4.92 -14.69
N ILE A 40 2.18 -5.81 -15.65
CA ILE A 40 2.19 -7.25 -15.40
C ILE A 40 3.34 -7.67 -14.49
N GLU A 41 4.50 -7.04 -14.63
CA GLU A 41 5.66 -7.38 -13.79
C GLU A 41 5.43 -7.01 -12.33
N ARG A 42 4.84 -5.84 -12.08
CA ARG A 42 4.49 -5.43 -10.72
C ARG A 42 3.40 -6.33 -10.14
N ARG A 43 2.48 -6.79 -10.98
CA ARG A 43 1.44 -7.73 -10.56
C ARG A 43 2.04 -9.05 -10.10
N LYS A 44 3.02 -9.58 -10.83
CA LYS A 44 3.73 -10.79 -10.44
C LYS A 44 4.50 -10.57 -9.14
N GLU A 45 5.17 -9.44 -9.02
CA GLU A 45 5.90 -9.06 -7.81
C GLU A 45 4.96 -8.99 -6.60
N MET A 46 3.78 -8.40 -6.76
CA MET A 46 2.78 -8.33 -5.71
C MET A 46 2.35 -9.75 -5.29
N LEU A 47 2.09 -10.63 -6.24
CA LEU A 47 1.72 -12.01 -5.95
C LEU A 47 2.83 -12.75 -5.20
N GLU A 48 4.08 -12.58 -5.62
CA GLU A 48 5.22 -13.23 -4.97
C GLU A 48 5.41 -12.73 -3.53
N LYS A 49 5.27 -11.43 -3.32
CA LYS A 49 5.49 -10.84 -1.99
C LYS A 49 4.33 -11.07 -1.03
N SER A 50 3.10 -10.95 -1.50
CA SER A 50 1.93 -11.01 -0.63
C SER A 50 1.21 -12.36 -0.64
N GLY A 51 1.48 -13.17 -1.66
CA GLY A 51 0.81 -14.46 -1.82
C GLY A 51 -0.64 -14.35 -2.29
N GLN A 52 -1.07 -13.18 -2.77
CA GLN A 52 -2.45 -13.00 -3.23
C GLN A 52 -2.53 -11.89 -4.29
N MET A 53 -3.63 -11.85 -5.02
CA MET A 53 -3.82 -10.94 -6.17
C MET A 53 -4.70 -9.74 -5.88
N GLY A 54 -5.31 -9.66 -4.72
CA GLY A 54 -6.22 -8.55 -4.39
C GLY A 54 -5.49 -7.24 -4.12
N VAL A 55 -6.14 -6.13 -4.36
CA VAL A 55 -5.61 -4.79 -4.11
C VAL A 55 -6.49 -4.07 -3.09
N PRO A 56 -5.95 -3.09 -2.36
CA PRO A 56 -4.55 -2.67 -2.35
C PRO A 56 -3.65 -3.62 -1.57
N VAL A 57 -2.39 -3.70 -1.95
CA VAL A 57 -1.34 -4.31 -1.14
C VAL A 57 -0.34 -3.21 -0.81
N ILE A 58 -0.06 -3.02 0.45
CA ILE A 58 0.83 -1.97 0.93
C ILE A 58 2.05 -2.64 1.55
N VAL A 59 3.23 -2.26 1.08
CA VAL A 59 4.50 -2.81 1.56
C VAL A 59 5.25 -1.70 2.29
N ILE A 60 5.66 -1.99 3.52
CA ILE A 60 6.40 -1.04 4.35
C ILE A 60 7.80 -1.58 4.58
N ASP A 61 8.80 -0.84 4.12
CA ASP A 61 10.23 -1.20 4.19
C ASP A 61 10.56 -2.55 3.57
N GLY A 62 9.73 -3.02 2.63
CA GLY A 62 9.96 -4.30 1.95
C GLY A 62 9.72 -5.53 2.80
N LYS A 63 9.19 -5.40 4.01
CA LYS A 63 9.02 -6.54 4.91
C LYS A 63 7.67 -6.63 5.61
N ASP A 64 6.97 -5.52 5.79
CA ASP A 64 5.65 -5.55 6.39
C ASP A 64 4.60 -5.36 5.30
N PHE A 65 3.58 -6.23 5.28
CA PHE A 65 2.54 -6.23 4.26
C PHE A 65 1.19 -5.98 4.89
N VAL A 66 0.45 -5.03 4.32
CA VAL A 66 -0.94 -4.79 4.71
C VAL A 66 -1.81 -5.02 3.48
N ILE A 67 -2.72 -5.97 3.57
CA ILE A 67 -3.63 -6.34 2.48
C ILE A 67 -4.97 -5.68 2.72
N GLY A 68 -5.44 -4.93 1.74
CA GLY A 68 -6.61 -4.09 1.88
C GLY A 68 -6.28 -2.80 2.62
N PHE A 69 -7.28 -1.96 2.83
CA PHE A 69 -7.10 -0.74 3.61
C PHE A 69 -7.48 -0.99 5.05
N ASN A 70 -6.47 -1.16 5.89
CA ASN A 70 -6.63 -1.38 7.32
C ASN A 70 -5.96 -0.22 8.05
N GLN A 71 -6.72 0.82 8.33
CA GLN A 71 -6.19 2.04 8.93
C GLN A 71 -5.50 1.81 10.29
N PRO A 72 -6.09 1.05 11.23
CA PRO A 72 -5.40 0.78 12.49
C PRO A 72 -4.06 0.09 12.33
N ALA A 73 -3.96 -0.89 11.43
CA ALA A 73 -2.70 -1.59 11.17
C ALA A 73 -1.68 -0.66 10.55
N LEU A 74 -2.09 0.17 9.58
CA LEU A 74 -1.21 1.14 8.94
C LEU A 74 -0.71 2.17 9.94
N ALA A 75 -1.59 2.69 10.77
CA ALA A 75 -1.22 3.67 11.79
C ALA A 75 -0.19 3.10 12.75
N LYS A 76 -0.38 1.85 13.18
CA LYS A 76 0.54 1.18 14.09
C LYS A 76 1.92 0.98 13.45
N LEU A 77 1.95 0.49 12.21
CA LEU A 77 3.22 0.24 11.51
C LEU A 77 3.96 1.51 11.17
N LEU A 78 3.25 2.60 10.92
CA LEU A 78 3.82 3.88 10.53
C LEU A 78 4.05 4.81 11.71
N GLY A 79 3.62 4.43 12.91
CA GLY A 79 3.76 5.26 14.09
C GLY A 79 2.88 6.49 14.08
N ILE A 80 1.71 6.41 13.43
CA ILE A 80 0.76 7.52 13.33
C ILE A 80 -0.25 7.39 14.46
N PRO A 81 -0.50 8.46 15.23
CA PRO A 81 -1.57 8.43 16.23
C PRO A 81 -2.93 8.28 15.56
N GLU A 82 -3.78 7.47 16.13
CA GLU A 82 -5.16 7.32 15.64
C GLU A 82 -6.08 8.36 16.27
#